data_707ee38d232d5d8bbc8c8664b7530c61
#
_entry.id   707ee38d232d5d8bbc8c8664b7530c61
#
_cell.length_a   1.000
_cell.length_b   1.000
_cell.length_c   1.000
_cell.angle_alpha   90.00
_cell.angle_beta   90.00
_cell.angle_gamma   90.00
#
_symmetry.space_group_name_H-M   'P 1'
#
loop_
_entity.id
_entity.type
_entity.pdbx_description
1 polymer ?
#
loop_
_entity_poly.entity_id
_entity_poly.type
_entity_poly.pdbx_seq_one_letter_code
_entity_poly.pdbx_strand_id
1 'polypeptide(L)'
;MTIDFHTHIFPDSMAEKVIVPMGRSSRARHYADGTAEGLLASMARAGVDRSVVLPVATNARQVETLNATSAEANAKLAGRGIFSFGAMHPDYADYKAELARVKERGLKGVKIHPPYQQTPLDDPRYLRILDRCAELDLIVVTHVGIDVGVPGDWCTPEQAVRAVEQVPWPKLVLAHLGGWRQWDQVLEQLAGRDLYLDTAFCFGTLEPAPGTQRTAEERQLIRRETFAALVRRHGAERILFATDSPWSDPARDLAELDSMPLTAAELAAIRGENARKLLDETL
;
A
#
# COMPACT_ATOMS: atom_id res chain seq x y z
N MET A 1 -4.49 19.13 2.76
CA MET A 1 -3.31 18.24 2.89
C MET A 1 -3.57 16.98 2.11
N THR A 2 -2.64 16.60 1.24
CA THR A 2 -2.70 15.36 0.46
C THR A 2 -1.63 14.40 0.97
N ILE A 3 -2.01 13.17 1.33
CA ILE A 3 -1.10 12.13 1.82
C ILE A 3 -1.19 10.91 0.90
N ASP A 4 -0.08 10.54 0.28
CA ASP A 4 0.06 9.30 -0.48
C ASP A 4 0.46 8.18 0.50
N PHE A 5 -0.47 7.28 0.78
CA PHE A 5 -0.30 6.27 1.84
C PHE A 5 0.44 5.01 1.38
N HIS A 6 0.84 4.92 0.10
CA HIS A 6 1.48 3.73 -0.44
C HIS A 6 2.49 4.10 -1.52
N THR A 7 3.75 4.15 -1.15
CA THR A 7 4.87 4.42 -2.07
C THR A 7 6.04 3.49 -1.80
N HIS A 8 6.95 3.38 -2.77
CA HIS A 8 8.16 2.59 -2.68
C HIS A 8 9.38 3.40 -3.09
N ILE A 9 10.45 3.32 -2.30
CA ILE A 9 11.77 3.83 -2.66
C ILE A 9 12.83 2.76 -2.39
N PHE A 10 13.94 2.89 -3.08
CA PHE A 10 15.08 2.00 -2.97
C PHE A 10 16.34 2.84 -2.75
N PRO A 11 17.41 2.28 -2.15
CA PRO A 11 18.70 2.98 -2.11
C PRO A 11 19.16 3.38 -3.53
N ASP A 12 19.69 4.58 -3.70
CA ASP A 12 20.09 5.14 -5.01
C ASP A 12 20.93 4.18 -5.85
N SER A 13 21.86 3.46 -5.21
CA SER A 13 22.72 2.48 -5.88
C SER A 13 21.97 1.24 -6.41
N MET A 14 20.74 1.03 -6.00
CA MET A 14 19.93 -0.13 -6.33
C MET A 14 18.65 0.22 -7.11
N ALA A 15 18.17 1.45 -7.03
CA ALA A 15 16.86 1.84 -7.55
C ALA A 15 16.64 1.41 -9.01
N GLU A 16 17.52 1.78 -9.92
CA GLU A 16 17.45 1.38 -11.33
C GLU A 16 17.50 -0.14 -11.52
N LYS A 17 18.39 -0.83 -10.77
CA LYS A 17 18.57 -2.29 -10.84
C LYS A 17 17.35 -3.07 -10.34
N VAL A 18 16.50 -2.45 -9.53
CA VAL A 18 15.25 -3.04 -9.04
C VAL A 18 14.08 -2.67 -9.95
N ILE A 19 13.88 -1.38 -10.22
CA ILE A 19 12.70 -0.88 -10.93
C ILE A 19 12.64 -1.36 -12.37
N VAL A 20 13.74 -1.30 -13.10
CA VAL A 20 13.75 -1.65 -14.53
C VAL A 20 13.43 -3.14 -14.76
N PRO A 21 14.04 -4.11 -14.05
CA PRO A 21 13.63 -5.51 -14.15
C PRO A 21 12.19 -5.76 -13.68
N MET A 22 11.76 -5.15 -12.57
CA MET A 22 10.38 -5.28 -12.08
C MET A 22 9.37 -4.75 -13.11
N GLY A 23 9.61 -3.58 -13.68
CA GLY A 23 8.75 -3.02 -14.72
C GLY A 23 8.64 -3.92 -15.95
N ARG A 24 9.74 -4.57 -16.37
CA ARG A 24 9.73 -5.52 -17.47
C ARG A 24 8.96 -6.80 -17.13
N SER A 25 9.20 -7.39 -15.97
CA SER A 25 8.54 -8.63 -15.55
C SER A 25 7.04 -8.43 -15.31
N SER A 26 6.66 -7.35 -14.67
CA SER A 26 5.26 -6.95 -14.47
C SER A 26 4.61 -6.34 -15.70
N ARG A 27 5.37 -6.02 -16.74
CA ARG A 27 4.93 -5.26 -17.93
C ARG A 27 4.25 -3.94 -17.56
N ALA A 28 4.70 -3.28 -16.49
CA ALA A 28 4.16 -2.02 -15.98
C ALA A 28 5.21 -0.90 -16.06
N ARG A 29 4.78 0.25 -16.57
CA ARG A 29 5.62 1.44 -16.63
C ARG A 29 5.82 2.02 -15.22
N HIS A 30 7.03 2.50 -14.92
CA HIS A 30 7.30 3.33 -13.76
C HIS A 30 7.31 4.83 -14.14
N TYR A 31 6.94 5.70 -13.21
CA TYR A 31 6.78 7.16 -13.42
C TYR A 31 7.79 7.98 -12.60
N ALA A 32 8.52 7.34 -11.69
CA ALA A 32 9.64 7.90 -10.95
C ALA A 32 10.80 6.91 -10.97
N ASP A 33 12.00 7.37 -10.62
CA ASP A 33 13.22 6.56 -10.64
C ASP A 33 13.39 5.65 -9.42
N GLY A 34 12.44 5.72 -8.45
CA GLY A 34 12.41 4.93 -7.22
C GLY A 34 13.42 5.34 -6.17
N THR A 35 14.06 6.49 -6.33
CA THR A 35 14.88 7.10 -5.28
C THR A 35 14.04 7.99 -4.36
N ALA A 36 14.58 8.37 -3.20
CA ALA A 36 13.92 9.34 -2.33
C ALA A 36 13.79 10.71 -3.00
N GLU A 37 14.78 11.15 -3.76
CA GLU A 37 14.73 12.42 -4.50
C GLU A 37 13.73 12.36 -5.66
N GLY A 38 13.61 11.22 -6.35
CA GLY A 38 12.60 11.00 -7.37
C GLY A 38 11.18 11.05 -6.80
N LEU A 39 10.96 10.46 -5.62
CA LEU A 39 9.67 10.55 -4.92
C LEU A 39 9.34 11.98 -4.54
N LEU A 40 10.30 12.73 -3.94
CA LEU A 40 10.11 14.14 -3.58
C LEU A 40 9.78 15.02 -4.79
N ALA A 41 10.47 14.80 -5.90
CA ALA A 41 10.17 15.51 -7.15
C ALA A 41 8.76 15.18 -7.67
N SER A 42 8.33 13.93 -7.55
CA SER A 42 6.97 13.49 -7.91
C SER A 42 5.91 14.12 -7.00
N MET A 43 6.14 14.11 -5.68
CA MET A 43 5.28 14.77 -4.70
C MET A 43 5.10 16.27 -5.01
N ALA A 44 6.21 16.97 -5.25
CA ALA A 44 6.18 18.41 -5.56
C ALA A 44 5.36 18.73 -6.82
N ARG A 45 5.50 17.92 -7.88
CA ARG A 45 4.73 18.08 -9.12
C ARG A 45 3.23 17.85 -8.92
N ALA A 46 2.88 16.91 -8.07
CA ALA A 46 1.49 16.50 -7.85
C ALA A 46 0.78 17.27 -6.73
N GLY A 47 1.50 18.06 -5.92
CA GLY A 47 0.94 18.69 -4.72
C GLY A 47 0.65 17.69 -3.60
N VAL A 48 1.46 16.64 -3.48
CA VAL A 48 1.43 15.68 -2.37
C VAL A 48 2.29 16.23 -1.24
N ASP A 49 1.69 16.41 -0.07
CA ASP A 49 2.38 16.97 1.11
C ASP A 49 3.22 15.94 1.84
N ARG A 50 2.74 14.67 1.86
CA ARG A 50 3.40 13.56 2.58
C ARG A 50 3.24 12.25 1.83
N SER A 51 4.24 11.37 1.98
CA SER A 51 4.19 10.01 1.42
C SER A 51 4.64 8.99 2.46
N VAL A 52 3.92 7.86 2.50
CA VAL A 52 4.27 6.69 3.32
C VAL A 52 4.99 5.67 2.45
N VAL A 53 6.22 5.37 2.81
CA VAL A 53 7.06 4.36 2.15
C VAL A 53 6.84 3.01 2.79
N LEU A 54 6.55 2.01 1.97
CA LEU A 54 6.22 0.65 2.39
C LEU A 54 7.28 -0.36 1.90
N PRO A 55 8.35 -0.61 2.68
CA PRO A 55 9.37 -1.60 2.30
C PRO A 55 8.79 -3.02 2.35
N VAL A 56 9.25 -3.88 1.45
CA VAL A 56 8.81 -5.28 1.39
C VAL A 56 9.96 -6.23 1.69
N ALA A 57 9.84 -7.00 2.78
CA ALA A 57 10.75 -8.11 3.07
C ALA A 57 10.33 -9.32 2.23
N THR A 58 11.09 -9.64 1.19
CA THR A 58 10.83 -10.81 0.33
C THR A 58 11.36 -12.13 0.92
N ASN A 59 12.13 -12.04 2.01
CA ASN A 59 12.56 -13.17 2.83
C ASN A 59 12.82 -12.71 4.27
N ALA A 60 12.80 -13.67 5.21
CA ALA A 60 12.92 -13.39 6.63
C ALA A 60 14.23 -12.68 7.05
N ARG A 61 15.34 -12.90 6.31
CA ARG A 61 16.65 -12.30 6.64
C ARG A 61 16.69 -10.79 6.42
N GLN A 62 15.79 -10.24 5.63
CA GLN A 62 15.71 -8.80 5.32
C GLN A 62 15.04 -7.99 6.43
N VAL A 63 14.24 -8.61 7.29
CA VAL A 63 13.33 -7.92 8.23
C VAL A 63 14.06 -6.90 9.09
N GLU A 64 15.06 -7.32 9.85
CA GLU A 64 15.78 -6.42 10.77
C GLU A 64 16.49 -5.27 10.05
N THR A 65 17.13 -5.57 8.92
CA THR A 65 17.84 -4.56 8.12
C THR A 65 16.86 -3.52 7.54
N LEU A 66 15.73 -3.97 7.00
CA LEU A 66 14.71 -3.05 6.47
C LEU A 66 14.13 -2.16 7.56
N ASN A 67 13.83 -2.73 8.74
CA ASN A 67 13.29 -1.95 9.86
C ASN A 67 14.30 -0.93 10.41
N ALA A 68 15.56 -1.30 10.50
CA ALA A 68 16.62 -0.36 10.87
C ALA A 68 16.78 0.77 9.83
N THR A 69 16.84 0.42 8.54
CA THR A 69 16.95 1.38 7.45
C THR A 69 15.72 2.31 7.39
N SER A 70 14.53 1.79 7.66
CA SER A 70 13.29 2.61 7.71
C SER A 70 13.35 3.65 8.83
N ALA A 71 13.84 3.28 10.01
CA ALA A 71 14.00 4.23 11.10
C ALA A 71 15.06 5.31 10.77
N GLU A 72 16.17 4.93 10.15
CA GLU A 72 17.16 5.88 9.67
C GLU A 72 16.62 6.81 8.56
N ALA A 73 15.81 6.26 7.66
CA ALA A 73 15.14 7.04 6.61
C ALA A 73 14.19 8.08 7.25
N ASN A 74 13.41 7.70 8.25
CA ASN A 74 12.52 8.63 8.97
C ASN A 74 13.31 9.76 9.63
N ALA A 75 14.44 9.47 10.26
CA ALA A 75 15.29 10.50 10.86
C ALA A 75 15.80 11.54 9.83
N LYS A 76 15.98 11.15 8.57
CA LYS A 76 16.50 12.01 7.50
C LYS A 76 15.41 12.68 6.67
N LEU A 77 14.28 12.01 6.44
CA LEU A 77 13.30 12.37 5.42
C LEU A 77 11.95 12.83 5.98
N ALA A 78 11.63 12.56 7.26
CA ALA A 78 10.35 12.97 7.84
C ALA A 78 10.11 14.48 7.74
N GLY A 79 11.15 15.30 7.99
CA GLY A 79 11.10 16.75 7.80
C GLY A 79 10.89 17.21 6.35
N ARG A 80 10.99 16.30 5.38
CA ARG A 80 10.72 16.52 3.95
C ARG A 80 9.38 15.89 3.49
N GLY A 81 8.61 15.34 4.44
CA GLY A 81 7.28 14.74 4.16
C GLY A 81 7.31 13.26 3.80
N ILE A 82 8.44 12.56 3.89
CA ILE A 82 8.51 11.11 3.64
C ILE A 82 8.62 10.36 4.97
N PHE A 83 7.74 9.37 5.16
CA PHE A 83 7.69 8.51 6.33
C PHE A 83 7.76 7.05 5.89
N SER A 84 8.67 6.27 6.47
CA SER A 84 8.78 4.84 6.16
C SER A 84 8.13 4.01 7.28
N PHE A 85 7.38 2.98 6.89
CA PHE A 85 6.97 1.89 7.77
C PHE A 85 8.09 0.85 7.87
N GLY A 86 7.93 -0.11 8.76
CA GLY A 86 8.73 -1.32 8.78
C GLY A 86 8.20 -2.37 7.82
N ALA A 87 8.84 -3.53 7.84
CA ALA A 87 8.41 -4.72 7.09
C ALA A 87 8.43 -5.94 8.01
N MET A 88 7.57 -6.93 7.68
CA MET A 88 7.57 -8.21 8.37
C MET A 88 7.45 -9.37 7.38
N HIS A 89 7.97 -10.54 7.77
CA HIS A 89 7.90 -11.76 6.98
C HIS A 89 7.29 -12.90 7.81
N PRO A 90 6.38 -13.74 7.25
CA PRO A 90 5.70 -14.79 8.01
C PRO A 90 6.66 -15.83 8.62
N ASP A 91 7.82 -16.07 8.01
CA ASP A 91 8.82 -17.01 8.49
C ASP A 91 9.86 -16.37 9.45
N TYR A 92 9.70 -15.10 9.80
CA TYR A 92 10.60 -14.47 10.77
C TYR A 92 10.28 -14.97 12.19
N ALA A 93 11.20 -15.73 12.78
CA ALA A 93 10.95 -16.46 14.02
C ALA A 93 10.70 -15.55 15.23
N ASP A 94 11.51 -14.49 15.39
CA ASP A 94 11.44 -13.57 16.54
C ASP A 94 10.54 -12.36 16.28
N TYR A 95 9.40 -12.59 15.60
CA TYR A 95 8.48 -11.53 15.18
C TYR A 95 7.96 -10.67 16.33
N LYS A 96 7.77 -11.26 17.53
CA LYS A 96 7.24 -10.51 18.68
C LYS A 96 8.20 -9.43 19.15
N ALA A 97 9.48 -9.78 19.30
CA ALA A 97 10.50 -8.82 19.70
C ALA A 97 10.79 -7.80 18.59
N GLU A 98 10.79 -8.22 17.32
CA GLU A 98 11.03 -7.28 16.22
C GLU A 98 9.89 -6.27 16.07
N LEU A 99 8.63 -6.67 16.20
CA LEU A 99 7.50 -5.74 16.20
C LEU A 99 7.55 -4.77 17.39
N ALA A 100 8.02 -5.22 18.56
CA ALA A 100 8.28 -4.32 19.68
C ALA A 100 9.38 -3.29 19.30
N ARG A 101 10.49 -3.75 18.70
CA ARG A 101 11.56 -2.84 18.20
C ARG A 101 11.06 -1.86 17.11
N VAL A 102 10.15 -2.29 16.24
CA VAL A 102 9.48 -1.42 15.26
C VAL A 102 8.77 -0.27 15.97
N LYS A 103 7.98 -0.58 17.01
CA LYS A 103 7.29 0.43 17.83
C LYS A 103 8.27 1.33 18.58
N GLU A 104 9.29 0.77 19.23
CA GLU A 104 10.33 1.52 19.97
C GLU A 104 11.11 2.49 19.06
N ARG A 105 11.35 2.12 17.79
CA ARG A 105 11.97 2.98 16.78
C ARG A 105 11.04 4.08 16.24
N GLY A 106 9.79 4.15 16.71
CA GLY A 106 8.80 5.13 16.27
C GLY A 106 8.19 4.87 14.90
N LEU A 107 8.39 3.67 14.33
CA LEU A 107 7.71 3.29 13.10
C LEU A 107 6.22 3.05 13.40
N LYS A 108 5.34 3.64 12.59
CA LYS A 108 3.89 3.61 12.81
C LYS A 108 3.21 2.31 12.38
N GLY A 109 3.88 1.50 11.58
CA GLY A 109 3.31 0.26 11.07
C GLY A 109 4.30 -0.58 10.28
N VAL A 110 3.79 -1.66 9.71
CA VAL A 110 4.56 -2.60 8.89
C VAL A 110 3.84 -2.93 7.58
N LYS A 111 4.61 -3.19 6.54
CA LYS A 111 4.15 -3.79 5.27
C LYS A 111 4.37 -5.30 5.30
N ILE A 112 3.37 -6.03 4.82
CA ILE A 112 3.47 -7.45 4.44
C ILE A 112 3.02 -7.60 3.00
N HIS A 113 3.49 -8.65 2.31
CA HIS A 113 3.21 -8.84 0.89
C HIS A 113 3.02 -10.33 0.55
N PRO A 114 1.83 -10.89 0.78
CA PRO A 114 1.56 -12.31 0.60
C PRO A 114 2.09 -12.92 -0.70
N PRO A 115 1.90 -12.31 -1.90
CA PRO A 115 2.46 -12.85 -3.14
C PRO A 115 3.99 -12.99 -3.12
N TYR A 116 4.74 -11.95 -2.73
CA TYR A 116 6.21 -12.01 -2.70
C TYR A 116 6.74 -12.93 -1.59
N GLN A 117 5.96 -13.12 -0.54
CA GLN A 117 6.29 -13.99 0.59
C GLN A 117 5.72 -15.40 0.44
N GLN A 118 5.00 -15.67 -0.67
CA GLN A 118 4.41 -16.96 -1.04
C GLN A 118 3.65 -17.61 0.13
N THR A 119 2.87 -16.81 0.84
CA THR A 119 2.12 -17.24 2.02
C THR A 119 0.74 -16.60 1.98
N PRO A 120 -0.35 -17.36 2.04
CA PRO A 120 -1.71 -16.82 2.09
C PRO A 120 -1.92 -15.92 3.32
N LEU A 121 -2.72 -14.84 3.19
CA LEU A 121 -2.91 -13.89 4.29
C LEU A 121 -3.58 -14.52 5.51
N ASP A 122 -4.42 -15.53 5.33
CA ASP A 122 -5.08 -16.30 6.39
C ASP A 122 -4.24 -17.43 6.98
N ASP A 123 -2.95 -17.55 6.59
CA ASP A 123 -2.01 -18.48 7.19
C ASP A 123 -1.74 -18.13 8.66
N PRO A 124 -1.68 -19.10 9.60
CA PRO A 124 -1.41 -18.84 11.02
C PRO A 124 -0.15 -18.02 11.29
N ARG A 125 0.84 -18.06 10.40
CA ARG A 125 2.06 -17.24 10.53
C ARG A 125 1.78 -15.74 10.34
N TYR A 126 0.84 -15.36 9.47
CA TYR A 126 0.40 -13.98 9.37
C TYR A 126 -0.56 -13.60 10.49
N LEU A 127 -1.50 -14.47 10.83
CA LEU A 127 -2.48 -14.17 11.88
C LEU A 127 -1.81 -13.80 13.21
N ARG A 128 -0.74 -14.50 13.62
CA ARG A 128 0.05 -14.15 14.81
C ARG A 128 0.79 -12.82 14.69
N ILE A 129 1.17 -12.41 13.46
CA ILE A 129 1.80 -11.10 13.20
C ILE A 129 0.74 -10.00 13.31
N LEU A 130 -0.44 -10.19 12.70
CA LEU A 130 -1.56 -9.26 12.79
C LEU A 130 -1.99 -9.05 14.24
N ASP A 131 -2.16 -10.14 15.01
CA ASP A 131 -2.50 -10.12 16.43
C ASP A 131 -1.47 -9.32 17.23
N ARG A 132 -0.18 -9.57 17.02
CA ARG A 132 0.89 -8.81 17.67
C ARG A 132 0.91 -7.33 17.27
N CYS A 133 0.62 -7.01 16.02
CA CYS A 133 0.48 -5.62 15.58
C CYS A 133 -0.70 -4.92 16.27
N ALA A 134 -1.81 -5.63 16.44
CA ALA A 134 -2.97 -5.12 17.19
C ALA A 134 -2.63 -4.82 18.65
N GLU A 135 -1.94 -5.74 19.34
CA GLU A 135 -1.46 -5.52 20.72
C GLU A 135 -0.54 -4.29 20.85
N LEU A 136 0.27 -4.02 19.84
CA LEU A 136 1.22 -2.91 19.82
C LEU A 136 0.65 -1.61 19.21
N ASP A 137 -0.61 -1.62 18.78
CA ASP A 137 -1.23 -0.49 18.07
C ASP A 137 -0.44 -0.07 16.82
N LEU A 138 0.06 -1.05 16.05
CA LEU A 138 0.77 -0.82 14.78
C LEU A 138 -0.19 -0.93 13.60
N ILE A 139 -0.06 -0.04 12.64
CA ILE A 139 -0.77 -0.13 11.36
C ILE A 139 -0.19 -1.29 10.55
N VAL A 140 -1.03 -2.08 9.91
CA VAL A 140 -0.57 -3.10 8.95
C VAL A 140 -1.08 -2.76 7.56
N VAL A 141 -0.18 -2.67 6.60
CA VAL A 141 -0.54 -2.56 5.18
C VAL A 141 -0.21 -3.86 4.47
N THR A 142 -1.20 -4.47 3.83
CA THR A 142 -1.01 -5.71 3.07
C THR A 142 -1.43 -5.55 1.62
N HIS A 143 -0.67 -6.16 0.70
CA HIS A 143 -1.16 -6.37 -0.67
C HIS A 143 -2.39 -7.28 -0.66
N VAL A 144 -3.41 -6.97 -1.47
CA VAL A 144 -4.58 -7.84 -1.69
C VAL A 144 -4.96 -7.85 -3.17
N GLY A 145 -5.36 -9.01 -3.66
CA GLY A 145 -5.74 -9.24 -5.04
C GLY A 145 -4.64 -9.88 -5.88
N ILE A 146 -4.79 -9.78 -7.19
CA ILE A 146 -3.83 -10.31 -8.16
C ILE A 146 -2.55 -9.47 -8.13
N ASP A 147 -1.39 -10.12 -8.09
CA ASP A 147 -0.11 -9.46 -8.30
C ASP A 147 0.33 -9.63 -9.76
N VAL A 148 0.75 -8.53 -10.41
CA VAL A 148 1.13 -8.56 -11.84
C VAL A 148 2.48 -9.25 -12.10
N GLY A 149 3.30 -9.41 -11.09
CA GLY A 149 4.64 -10.00 -11.17
C GLY A 149 4.73 -11.41 -10.59
N VAL A 150 3.78 -11.82 -9.74
CA VAL A 150 3.81 -13.10 -9.03
C VAL A 150 2.48 -13.83 -9.21
N PRO A 151 2.43 -14.90 -10.01
CA PRO A 151 1.21 -15.66 -10.21
C PRO A 151 0.79 -16.41 -8.93
N GLY A 152 -0.52 -16.64 -8.78
CA GLY A 152 -1.12 -17.42 -7.70
C GLY A 152 -2.06 -16.62 -6.82
N ASP A 153 -2.91 -17.31 -6.08
CA ASP A 153 -3.94 -16.76 -5.20
C ASP A 153 -3.42 -16.66 -3.75
N TRP A 154 -2.50 -15.74 -3.52
CA TRP A 154 -1.84 -15.56 -2.22
C TRP A 154 -2.59 -14.64 -1.27
N CYS A 155 -3.44 -13.75 -1.81
CA CYS A 155 -4.20 -12.81 -1.00
C CYS A 155 -5.48 -12.38 -1.73
N THR A 156 -6.45 -13.27 -1.84
CA THR A 156 -7.76 -12.96 -2.40
C THR A 156 -8.62 -12.19 -1.39
N PRO A 157 -9.69 -11.47 -1.82
CA PRO A 157 -10.64 -10.87 -0.89
C PRO A 157 -11.21 -11.86 0.12
N GLU A 158 -11.47 -13.11 -0.29
CA GLU A 158 -11.95 -14.18 0.60
C GLU A 158 -10.92 -14.55 1.69
N GLN A 159 -9.63 -14.66 1.34
CA GLN A 159 -8.55 -14.88 2.32
C GLN A 159 -8.43 -13.70 3.27
N ALA A 160 -8.59 -12.47 2.78
CA ALA A 160 -8.61 -11.28 3.62
C ALA A 160 -9.80 -11.28 4.59
N VAL A 161 -10.98 -11.71 4.14
CA VAL A 161 -12.16 -11.90 5.03
C VAL A 161 -11.83 -12.87 6.15
N ARG A 162 -11.29 -14.05 5.83
CA ARG A 162 -10.93 -15.06 6.85
C ARG A 162 -9.87 -14.57 7.84
N ALA A 163 -8.92 -13.76 7.38
CA ALA A 163 -7.92 -13.17 8.25
C ALA A 163 -8.54 -12.14 9.21
N VAL A 164 -9.37 -11.23 8.70
CA VAL A 164 -10.04 -10.19 9.49
C VAL A 164 -11.04 -10.77 10.51
N GLU A 165 -11.70 -11.86 10.17
CA GLU A 165 -12.63 -12.55 11.10
C GLU A 165 -11.89 -13.22 12.27
N GLN A 166 -10.65 -13.66 12.06
CA GLN A 166 -9.82 -14.25 13.11
C GLN A 166 -9.06 -13.20 13.93
N VAL A 167 -8.63 -12.12 13.29
CA VAL A 167 -7.93 -11.01 13.96
C VAL A 167 -8.59 -9.69 13.53
N PRO A 168 -9.68 -9.28 14.17
CA PRO A 168 -10.34 -8.01 13.88
C PRO A 168 -9.43 -6.86 14.36
N TRP A 169 -8.88 -6.11 13.40
CA TRP A 169 -7.98 -4.99 13.67
C TRP A 169 -8.32 -3.78 12.79
N PRO A 170 -8.84 -2.67 13.37
CA PRO A 170 -9.29 -1.52 12.58
C PRO A 170 -8.17 -0.74 11.91
N LYS A 171 -6.90 -0.88 12.34
CA LYS A 171 -5.74 -0.27 11.66
C LYS A 171 -5.11 -1.19 10.59
N LEU A 172 -5.88 -2.14 10.06
CA LEU A 172 -5.49 -2.94 8.89
C LEU A 172 -5.86 -2.18 7.62
N VAL A 173 -4.89 -2.00 6.73
CA VAL A 173 -5.06 -1.39 5.41
C VAL A 173 -4.88 -2.47 4.35
N LEU A 174 -5.94 -2.74 3.61
CA LEU A 174 -5.93 -3.63 2.47
C LEU A 174 -5.64 -2.83 1.20
N ALA A 175 -4.45 -3.01 0.65
CA ALA A 175 -4.00 -2.29 -0.52
C ALA A 175 -4.85 -2.58 -1.77
N HIS A 176 -4.78 -1.67 -2.74
CA HIS A 176 -5.41 -1.81 -4.05
C HIS A 176 -6.94 -1.96 -3.97
N LEU A 177 -7.56 -1.15 -3.09
CA LEU A 177 -9.00 -1.18 -2.79
C LEU A 177 -9.46 -2.56 -2.31
N GLY A 178 -8.61 -3.25 -1.53
CA GLY A 178 -8.93 -4.54 -0.92
C GLY A 178 -8.88 -5.75 -1.85
N GLY A 179 -8.45 -5.58 -3.10
CA GLY A 179 -8.37 -6.71 -4.04
C GLY A 179 -8.14 -6.27 -5.48
N TRP A 180 -6.88 -6.03 -5.87
CA TRP A 180 -6.55 -5.61 -7.23
C TRP A 180 -7.14 -6.56 -8.28
N ARG A 181 -7.97 -5.99 -9.18
CA ARG A 181 -8.73 -6.71 -10.21
C ARG A 181 -9.78 -7.72 -9.70
N GLN A 182 -10.08 -7.71 -8.41
CA GLN A 182 -11.11 -8.54 -7.79
C GLN A 182 -12.17 -7.67 -7.06
N TRP A 183 -12.39 -6.43 -7.52
CA TRP A 183 -13.21 -5.43 -6.84
C TRP A 183 -14.70 -5.79 -6.72
N ASP A 184 -15.23 -6.63 -7.59
CA ASP A 184 -16.60 -7.16 -7.44
C ASP A 184 -16.70 -8.06 -6.19
N GLN A 185 -15.67 -8.90 -5.93
CA GLN A 185 -15.60 -9.71 -4.71
C GLN A 185 -15.39 -8.84 -3.47
N VAL A 186 -14.61 -7.75 -3.58
CA VAL A 186 -14.45 -6.78 -2.50
C VAL A 186 -15.78 -6.13 -2.15
N LEU A 187 -16.56 -5.71 -3.15
CA LEU A 187 -17.91 -5.17 -2.94
C LEU A 187 -18.82 -6.15 -2.20
N GLU A 188 -18.75 -7.42 -2.54
CA GLU A 188 -19.63 -8.44 -1.94
C GLU A 188 -19.20 -8.81 -0.52
N GLN A 189 -17.91 -8.92 -0.22
CA GLN A 189 -17.39 -9.61 0.95
C GLN A 189 -16.67 -8.71 1.97
N LEU A 190 -15.95 -7.68 1.49
CA LEU A 190 -15.08 -6.84 2.33
C LEU A 190 -15.64 -5.44 2.59
N ALA A 191 -16.35 -4.85 1.63
CA ALA A 191 -16.83 -3.49 1.75
C ALA A 191 -17.81 -3.34 2.94
N GLY A 192 -17.56 -2.31 3.78
CA GLY A 192 -18.32 -2.02 5.00
C GLY A 192 -17.73 -2.64 6.27
N ARG A 193 -16.66 -3.43 6.18
CA ARG A 193 -15.95 -3.94 7.36
C ARG A 193 -15.10 -2.82 8.00
N ASP A 194 -14.81 -2.96 9.29
CA ASP A 194 -14.02 -1.98 10.05
C ASP A 194 -12.50 -2.15 9.78
N LEU A 195 -12.06 -1.65 8.66
CA LEU A 195 -10.68 -1.65 8.18
C LEU A 195 -10.52 -0.55 7.12
N TYR A 196 -9.30 -0.28 6.68
CA TYR A 196 -9.03 0.69 5.61
C TYR A 196 -8.76 0.01 4.27
N LEU A 197 -9.09 0.71 3.18
CA LEU A 197 -8.70 0.39 1.81
C LEU A 197 -7.80 1.51 1.29
N ASP A 198 -6.76 1.20 0.52
CA ASP A 198 -6.00 2.23 -0.20
C ASP A 198 -6.25 2.18 -1.71
N THR A 199 -6.05 3.30 -2.40
CA THR A 199 -6.31 3.43 -3.84
C THR A 199 -5.10 3.08 -4.70
N ALA A 200 -4.02 2.56 -4.12
CA ALA A 200 -2.77 2.29 -4.80
C ALA A 200 -2.96 1.49 -6.10
N PHE A 201 -2.40 2.00 -7.20
CA PHE A 201 -2.40 1.34 -8.51
C PHE A 201 -3.80 0.99 -9.06
N CYS A 202 -4.83 1.77 -8.69
CA CYS A 202 -6.21 1.49 -9.09
C CYS A 202 -6.75 2.43 -10.17
N PHE A 203 -6.19 3.62 -10.35
CA PHE A 203 -6.76 4.66 -11.22
C PHE A 203 -6.13 4.72 -12.60
N GLY A 204 -6.93 5.20 -13.56
CA GLY A 204 -6.52 5.46 -14.93
C GLY A 204 -6.32 4.20 -15.77
N THR A 205 -5.19 4.11 -16.46
CA THR A 205 -4.85 3.02 -17.37
C THR A 205 -3.45 2.51 -17.05
N LEU A 206 -3.32 1.20 -16.96
CA LEU A 206 -2.02 0.55 -16.79
C LEU A 206 -1.19 0.67 -18.07
N GLU A 207 -0.17 1.50 -18.04
CA GLU A 207 0.74 1.70 -19.18
C GLU A 207 1.80 0.60 -19.21
N PRO A 208 2.08 0.00 -20.39
CA PRO A 208 3.10 -1.02 -20.49
C PRO A 208 4.51 -0.41 -20.34
N ALA A 209 5.43 -1.18 -19.74
CA ALA A 209 6.84 -0.83 -19.71
C ALA A 209 7.43 -0.77 -21.13
N PRO A 210 8.48 0.05 -21.38
CA PRO A 210 9.13 0.10 -22.66
C PRO A 210 9.54 -1.27 -23.19
N GLY A 211 9.17 -1.57 -24.44
CA GLY A 211 9.42 -2.86 -25.09
C GLY A 211 8.48 -4.00 -24.69
N THR A 212 7.44 -3.72 -23.89
CA THR A 212 6.39 -4.69 -23.54
C THR A 212 5.03 -4.26 -24.10
N GLN A 213 4.06 -5.19 -24.09
CA GLN A 213 2.70 -4.93 -24.59
C GLN A 213 1.67 -5.44 -23.61
N ARG A 214 0.49 -4.79 -23.60
CA ARG A 214 -0.72 -5.20 -22.90
C ARG A 214 -1.93 -5.01 -23.79
N THR A 215 -2.90 -5.90 -23.71
CA THR A 215 -4.20 -5.72 -24.38
C THR A 215 -4.96 -4.56 -23.73
N ALA A 216 -5.99 -4.05 -24.42
CA ALA A 216 -6.86 -3.03 -23.86
C ALA A 216 -7.49 -3.45 -22.53
N GLU A 217 -7.87 -4.71 -22.42
CA GLU A 217 -8.43 -5.33 -21.22
C GLU A 217 -7.42 -5.39 -20.07
N GLU A 218 -6.18 -5.81 -20.35
CA GLU A 218 -5.08 -5.81 -19.37
C GLU A 218 -4.67 -4.41 -18.91
N ARG A 219 -5.01 -3.36 -19.66
CA ARG A 219 -4.72 -1.98 -19.31
C ARG A 219 -5.80 -1.33 -18.46
N GLN A 220 -7.02 -1.85 -18.51
CA GLN A 220 -8.14 -1.28 -17.78
C GLN A 220 -7.94 -1.49 -16.27
N LEU A 221 -7.99 -0.41 -15.50
CA LEU A 221 -8.03 -0.40 -14.04
C LEU A 221 -9.49 -0.25 -13.55
N ILE A 222 -9.70 0.20 -12.32
CA ILE A 222 -11.04 0.23 -11.75
C ILE A 222 -11.97 1.16 -12.56
N ARG A 223 -13.21 0.72 -12.76
CA ARG A 223 -14.24 1.56 -13.38
C ARG A 223 -14.79 2.58 -12.38
N ARG A 224 -15.15 3.75 -12.86
CA ARG A 224 -15.69 4.84 -12.02
C ARG A 224 -16.91 4.40 -11.21
N GLU A 225 -17.81 3.62 -11.81
CA GLU A 225 -19.02 3.11 -11.17
C GLU A 225 -18.68 2.14 -10.04
N THR A 226 -17.70 1.26 -10.25
CA THR A 226 -17.22 0.30 -9.25
C THR A 226 -16.55 1.04 -8.08
N PHE A 227 -15.70 2.03 -8.36
CA PHE A 227 -15.09 2.87 -7.31
C PHE A 227 -16.16 3.62 -6.50
N ALA A 228 -17.10 4.28 -7.16
CA ALA A 228 -18.19 4.97 -6.47
C ALA A 228 -19.06 4.02 -5.64
N ALA A 229 -19.29 2.80 -6.10
CA ALA A 229 -20.01 1.78 -5.33
C ALA A 229 -19.21 1.34 -4.09
N LEU A 230 -17.89 1.17 -4.22
CA LEU A 230 -17.00 0.88 -3.09
C LEU A 230 -17.04 1.99 -2.05
N VAL A 231 -16.91 3.25 -2.46
CA VAL A 231 -16.98 4.40 -1.54
C VAL A 231 -18.31 4.42 -0.80
N ARG A 232 -19.43 4.24 -1.49
CA ARG A 232 -20.77 4.23 -0.86
C ARG A 232 -20.96 3.08 0.11
N ARG A 233 -20.43 1.90 -0.19
CA ARG A 233 -20.63 0.69 0.64
C ARG A 233 -19.63 0.60 1.79
N HIS A 234 -18.37 0.99 1.56
CA HIS A 234 -17.31 0.90 2.57
C HIS A 234 -17.28 2.11 3.51
N GLY A 235 -17.61 3.28 2.99
CA GLY A 235 -17.50 4.57 3.67
C GLY A 235 -16.21 5.30 3.24
N ALA A 236 -16.37 6.54 2.79
CA ALA A 236 -15.25 7.38 2.35
C ALA A 236 -14.21 7.60 3.47
N GLU A 237 -14.67 7.57 4.73
CA GLU A 237 -13.84 7.79 5.94
C GLU A 237 -12.83 6.67 6.22
N ARG A 238 -12.89 5.56 5.48
CA ARG A 238 -11.96 4.43 5.59
C ARG A 238 -11.25 4.11 4.26
N ILE A 239 -11.21 5.07 3.34
CA ILE A 239 -10.42 4.97 2.10
C ILE A 239 -9.27 5.95 2.17
N LEU A 240 -8.07 5.50 1.79
CA LEU A 240 -6.83 6.27 1.79
C LEU A 240 -6.39 6.52 0.35
N PHE A 241 -6.04 7.76 0.02
CA PHE A 241 -5.35 8.03 -1.23
C PHE A 241 -3.96 7.39 -1.21
N ALA A 242 -3.63 6.69 -2.28
CA ALA A 242 -2.37 6.01 -2.46
C ALA A 242 -2.11 5.76 -3.94
N THR A 243 -0.85 5.73 -4.34
CA THR A 243 -0.46 5.63 -5.75
C THR A 243 0.26 4.35 -6.12
N ASP A 244 0.97 3.72 -5.18
CA ASP A 244 1.96 2.69 -5.47
C ASP A 244 3.17 3.24 -6.25
N SER A 245 3.50 4.53 -6.06
CA SER A 245 4.69 5.13 -6.68
C SER A 245 5.93 4.26 -6.40
N PRO A 246 6.75 3.96 -7.40
CA PRO A 246 6.87 4.59 -8.72
C PRO A 246 5.97 4.02 -9.83
N TRP A 247 5.06 3.08 -9.55
CA TRP A 247 4.26 2.39 -10.56
C TRP A 247 3.05 3.17 -11.04
N SER A 248 2.63 4.23 -10.33
CA SER A 248 1.66 5.21 -10.82
C SER A 248 2.17 6.64 -10.71
N ASP A 249 1.49 7.56 -11.40
CA ASP A 249 1.76 9.00 -11.34
C ASP A 249 0.77 9.67 -10.40
N PRO A 250 1.20 10.22 -9.24
CA PRO A 250 0.31 10.83 -8.28
C PRO A 250 -0.49 12.01 -8.84
N ALA A 251 0.03 12.77 -9.80
CA ALA A 251 -0.73 13.86 -10.41
C ALA A 251 -1.91 13.33 -11.25
N ARG A 252 -1.69 12.24 -11.99
CA ARG A 252 -2.75 11.56 -12.73
C ARG A 252 -3.78 10.94 -11.80
N ASP A 253 -3.33 10.24 -10.77
CA ASP A 253 -4.22 9.55 -9.85
C ASP A 253 -5.08 10.53 -9.03
N LEU A 254 -4.54 11.70 -8.66
CA LEU A 254 -5.32 12.78 -8.04
C LEU A 254 -6.35 13.36 -8.99
N ALA A 255 -5.99 13.59 -10.27
CA ALA A 255 -6.94 14.08 -11.25
C ALA A 255 -8.09 13.09 -11.51
N GLU A 256 -7.80 11.79 -11.52
CA GLU A 256 -8.82 10.74 -11.61
C GLU A 256 -9.72 10.73 -10.36
N LEU A 257 -9.16 10.80 -9.16
CA LEU A 257 -9.91 10.87 -7.90
C LEU A 257 -10.84 12.10 -7.89
N ASP A 258 -10.34 13.28 -8.31
CA ASP A 258 -11.12 14.52 -8.38
C ASP A 258 -12.26 14.46 -9.38
N SER A 259 -12.12 13.65 -10.40
CA SER A 259 -13.16 13.44 -11.41
C SER A 259 -14.26 12.49 -10.94
N MET A 260 -14.10 11.79 -9.80
CA MET A 260 -15.09 10.84 -9.28
C MET A 260 -16.34 11.56 -8.75
N PRO A 261 -17.52 10.91 -8.82
CA PRO A 261 -18.77 11.50 -8.33
C PRO A 261 -18.86 11.47 -6.81
N LEU A 262 -17.96 12.19 -6.16
CA LEU A 262 -17.82 12.30 -4.71
C LEU A 262 -18.09 13.74 -4.26
N THR A 263 -18.54 13.91 -3.04
CA THR A 263 -18.66 15.22 -2.39
C THR A 263 -17.28 15.78 -2.03
N ALA A 264 -17.18 17.09 -1.86
CA ALA A 264 -15.94 17.75 -1.43
C ALA A 264 -15.42 17.18 -0.08
N ALA A 265 -16.33 16.79 0.83
CA ALA A 265 -15.97 16.19 2.11
C ALA A 265 -15.37 14.78 1.93
N GLU A 266 -15.96 13.95 1.08
CA GLU A 266 -15.42 12.62 0.76
C GLU A 266 -14.04 12.71 0.08
N LEU A 267 -13.88 13.65 -0.86
CA LEU A 267 -12.59 13.90 -1.50
C LEU A 267 -11.53 14.34 -0.49
N ALA A 268 -11.86 15.27 0.42
CA ALA A 268 -10.93 15.72 1.47
C ALA A 268 -10.55 14.58 2.43
N ALA A 269 -11.53 13.76 2.81
CA ALA A 269 -11.31 12.60 3.66
C ALA A 269 -10.33 11.61 3.00
N ILE A 270 -10.59 11.20 1.76
CA ILE A 270 -9.78 10.24 1.01
C ILE A 270 -8.37 10.79 0.74
N ARG A 271 -8.26 12.06 0.32
CA ARG A 271 -6.97 12.69 -0.03
C ARG A 271 -5.97 12.73 1.11
N GLY A 272 -6.43 12.83 2.38
CA GLY A 272 -5.45 12.91 3.45
C GLY A 272 -6.00 12.96 4.87
N GLU A 273 -7.24 13.38 5.11
CA GLU A 273 -7.76 13.47 6.48
C GLU A 273 -7.82 12.10 7.16
N ASN A 274 -8.21 11.06 6.42
CA ASN A 274 -8.25 9.69 6.94
C ASN A 274 -6.83 9.19 7.27
N ALA A 275 -5.87 9.40 6.35
CA ALA A 275 -4.47 9.04 6.58
C ALA A 275 -3.89 9.75 7.80
N ARG A 276 -4.19 11.06 7.96
CA ARG A 276 -3.77 11.84 9.11
C ARG A 276 -4.33 11.29 10.42
N LYS A 277 -5.63 10.93 10.45
CA LYS A 277 -6.27 10.30 11.62
C LYS A 277 -5.65 8.94 11.94
N LEU A 278 -5.43 8.12 10.91
CA LEU A 278 -4.84 6.78 11.08
C LEU A 278 -3.40 6.84 11.60
N LEU A 279 -2.62 7.85 11.20
CA LEU A 279 -1.27 8.09 11.67
C LEU A 279 -1.20 8.75 13.06
N ASP A 280 -2.35 9.03 13.71
CA ASP A 280 -2.44 9.75 14.99
C ASP A 280 -1.72 11.13 14.96
N GLU A 281 -1.78 11.82 13.83
CA GLU A 281 -1.20 13.15 13.72
C GLU A 281 -2.19 14.20 14.20
N THR A 282 -1.80 14.96 15.23
CA THR A 282 -2.49 16.18 15.63
C THR A 282 -2.29 17.26 14.56
N LEU A 283 -3.33 18.03 14.32
CA LEU A 283 -3.32 19.24 13.45
C LEU A 283 -2.31 20.26 13.92
#